data_bdb89918c29e3dfb6c455ab7b135bddd
#
_entry.id   bdb89918c29e3dfb6c455ab7b135bddd
#
_cell.length_a   1.000
_cell.length_b   1.000
_cell.length_c   1.000
_cell.angle_alpha   90.00
_cell.angle_beta   90.00
_cell.angle_gamma   90.00
#
_symmetry.space_group_name_H-M   'P 1'
#
loop_
_entity.id
_entity.type
_entity.pdbx_description
1 polymer ?
#
loop_
_entity_poly.entity_id
_entity_poly.type
_entity_poly.pdbx_seq_one_letter_code
_entity_poly.pdbx_strand_id
1 'polypeptide(L)'
;MTNYAFDNTYDLSEQQLQQLDEAEDLMLKGSLGKAEEILLSMLEDDNECIPVLSNLGHMYGRHLSEFKTAVEYYDRVLALEPDNAWARDARRRYLRYID
;
A
#
# COMPACT_ATOMS: atom_id res chain seq x y z
N MET A 1 19.39 4.11 -12.37
CA MET A 1 18.38 5.15 -12.24
C MET A 1 16.98 4.57 -12.29
N THR A 2 16.16 5.00 -11.39
CA THR A 2 14.79 4.53 -11.36
C THR A 2 13.92 5.35 -12.30
N ASN A 3 12.78 4.81 -12.71
CA ASN A 3 11.83 5.51 -13.56
C ASN A 3 10.69 6.13 -12.75
N TYR A 4 10.88 6.27 -11.45
CA TYR A 4 9.81 6.79 -10.60
C TYR A 4 9.32 8.16 -11.06
N ALA A 5 10.25 9.02 -11.46
CA ALA A 5 9.89 10.36 -11.88
C ALA A 5 8.98 10.35 -13.10
N PHE A 6 9.12 9.32 -13.94
CA PHE A 6 8.32 9.22 -15.16
C PHE A 6 7.01 8.48 -14.94
N ASP A 7 6.97 7.63 -13.89
CA ASP A 7 5.81 6.80 -13.62
C ASP A 7 5.00 7.26 -12.42
N ASN A 8 5.13 8.54 -12.07
CA ASN A 8 4.41 9.09 -10.94
C ASN A 8 2.96 9.37 -11.32
N THR A 9 2.23 8.30 -11.57
CA THR A 9 0.85 8.33 -12.03
C THR A 9 -0.06 9.10 -11.08
N TYR A 10 0.24 9.05 -9.80
CA TYR A 10 -0.60 9.67 -8.78
C TYR A 10 -0.16 11.07 -8.40
N ASP A 11 0.85 11.59 -9.11
CA ASP A 11 1.35 12.95 -8.90
C ASP A 11 1.74 13.22 -7.45
N LEU A 12 2.50 12.28 -6.90
CA LEU A 12 2.97 12.39 -5.53
C LEU A 12 4.08 13.42 -5.43
N SER A 13 4.14 14.10 -4.29
CA SER A 13 5.23 15.02 -4.02
C SER A 13 6.54 14.26 -3.85
N GLU A 14 7.65 15.00 -3.95
CA GLU A 14 8.97 14.42 -3.73
C GLU A 14 9.08 13.80 -2.34
N GLN A 15 8.52 14.48 -1.34
CA GLN A 15 8.52 13.98 0.02
C GLN A 15 7.74 12.67 0.13
N GLN A 16 6.57 12.60 -0.51
CA GLN A 16 5.77 11.37 -0.51
C GLN A 16 6.52 10.22 -1.17
N LEU A 17 7.20 10.49 -2.28
CA LEU A 17 7.97 9.45 -2.97
C LEU A 17 9.09 8.93 -2.08
N GLN A 18 9.78 9.84 -1.37
CA GLN A 18 10.84 9.43 -0.46
C GLN A 18 10.30 8.59 0.70
N GLN A 19 9.16 8.97 1.25
CA GLN A 19 8.54 8.23 2.35
C GLN A 19 8.11 6.84 1.90
N LEU A 20 7.56 6.72 0.69
CA LEU A 20 7.17 5.42 0.15
C LEU A 20 8.39 4.53 -0.06
N ASP A 21 9.46 5.08 -0.63
CA ASP A 21 10.71 4.34 -0.82
C ASP A 21 11.24 3.83 0.51
N GLU A 22 11.23 4.67 1.53
CA GLU A 22 11.71 4.28 2.84
C GLU A 22 10.84 3.18 3.44
N ALA A 23 9.52 3.32 3.33
CA ALA A 23 8.62 2.31 3.87
C ALA A 23 8.81 0.96 3.16
N GLU A 24 8.94 0.98 1.84
CA GLU A 24 9.15 -0.25 1.07
C GLU A 24 10.48 -0.91 1.43
N ASP A 25 11.52 -0.12 1.60
CA ASP A 25 12.83 -0.64 2.00
C ASP A 25 12.76 -1.27 3.38
N LEU A 26 12.07 -0.62 4.32
CA LEU A 26 11.89 -1.17 5.66
C LEU A 26 11.11 -2.47 5.65
N MET A 27 10.09 -2.58 4.79
CA MET A 27 9.35 -3.83 4.65
C MET A 27 10.26 -4.97 4.14
N LEU A 28 11.10 -4.67 3.17
CA LEU A 28 12.03 -5.66 2.63
C LEU A 28 13.02 -6.13 3.67
N LYS A 29 13.39 -5.25 4.60
CA LYS A 29 14.32 -5.57 5.68
C LYS A 29 13.64 -6.23 6.87
N GLY A 30 12.32 -6.34 6.85
CA GLY A 30 11.57 -6.92 7.95
C GLY A 30 11.26 -5.94 9.08
N SER A 31 11.55 -4.65 8.91
CA SER A 31 11.25 -3.63 9.92
C SER A 31 9.81 -3.14 9.75
N LEU A 32 8.88 -4.05 9.99
CA LEU A 32 7.47 -3.80 9.64
C LEU A 32 6.82 -2.72 10.50
N GLY A 33 7.18 -2.63 11.77
CA GLY A 33 6.62 -1.61 12.64
C GLY A 33 6.94 -0.21 12.17
N LYS A 34 8.20 0.01 11.76
CA LYS A 34 8.62 1.32 11.26
C LYS A 34 7.97 1.64 9.92
N ALA A 35 7.86 0.64 9.06
CA ALA A 35 7.19 0.83 7.77
C ALA A 35 5.73 1.21 8.00
N GLU A 36 5.07 0.55 8.92
CA GLU A 36 3.68 0.84 9.25
C GLU A 36 3.51 2.28 9.74
N GLU A 37 4.41 2.73 10.62
CA GLU A 37 4.36 4.09 11.13
C GLU A 37 4.41 5.11 10.00
N ILE A 38 5.33 4.92 9.06
CA ILE A 38 5.48 5.83 7.93
C ILE A 38 4.22 5.83 7.09
N LEU A 39 3.73 4.65 6.73
CA LEU A 39 2.56 4.53 5.86
C LEU A 39 1.30 5.11 6.51
N LEU A 40 1.10 4.84 7.80
CA LEU A 40 -0.06 5.39 8.50
C LEU A 40 0.02 6.90 8.63
N SER A 41 1.22 7.43 8.87
CA SER A 41 1.42 8.88 8.93
C SER A 41 1.10 9.53 7.58
N MET A 42 1.54 8.91 6.48
CA MET A 42 1.22 9.41 5.15
C MET A 42 -0.28 9.38 4.89
N LEU A 43 -0.94 8.34 5.39
CA LEU A 43 -2.38 8.19 5.19
C LEU A 43 -3.17 9.24 5.96
N GLU A 44 -2.66 9.70 7.11
CA GLU A 44 -3.28 10.81 7.84
C GLU A 44 -3.25 12.09 7.03
N ASP A 45 -2.16 12.32 6.30
CA ASP A 45 -2.03 13.52 5.47
C ASP A 45 -2.87 13.43 4.19
N ASP A 46 -3.00 12.24 3.63
CA ASP A 46 -3.76 12.02 2.41
C ASP A 46 -4.39 10.62 2.47
N ASN A 47 -5.62 10.57 2.95
CA ASN A 47 -6.30 9.30 3.18
C ASN A 47 -6.78 8.61 1.89
N GLU A 48 -6.58 9.24 0.74
CA GLU A 48 -6.91 8.67 -0.56
C GLU A 48 -5.68 8.38 -1.39
N CYS A 49 -4.51 8.35 -0.76
CA CYS A 49 -3.28 8.08 -1.47
C CYS A 49 -3.20 6.58 -1.81
N ILE A 50 -3.48 6.26 -3.07
CA ILE A 50 -3.57 4.86 -3.52
C ILE A 50 -2.28 4.09 -3.30
N PRO A 51 -1.08 4.62 -3.61
CA PRO A 51 0.15 3.88 -3.32
C PRO A 51 0.33 3.54 -1.84
N VAL A 52 -0.12 4.41 -0.94
CA VAL A 52 -0.04 4.13 0.50
C VAL A 52 -1.02 3.03 0.89
N LEU A 53 -2.26 3.14 0.40
CA LEU A 53 -3.29 2.12 0.67
C LEU A 53 -2.85 0.76 0.15
N SER A 54 -2.27 0.72 -1.05
CA SER A 54 -1.80 -0.53 -1.66
C SER A 54 -0.65 -1.14 -0.86
N ASN A 55 0.27 -0.30 -0.39
CA ASN A 55 1.38 -0.78 0.42
C ASN A 55 0.92 -1.32 1.76
N LEU A 56 -0.06 -0.67 2.38
CA LEU A 56 -0.64 -1.18 3.63
C LEU A 56 -1.33 -2.52 3.40
N GLY A 57 -2.11 -2.62 2.32
CA GLY A 57 -2.74 -3.90 1.98
C GLY A 57 -1.71 -5.01 1.79
N HIS A 58 -0.64 -4.71 1.07
CA HIS A 58 0.44 -5.66 0.84
C HIS A 58 1.11 -6.08 2.14
N MET A 59 1.42 -5.11 2.99
CA MET A 59 2.09 -5.39 4.25
C MET A 59 1.24 -6.29 5.15
N TYR A 60 -0.02 -5.93 5.33
CA TYR A 60 -0.89 -6.73 6.20
C TYR A 60 -1.13 -8.12 5.63
N GLY A 61 -1.30 -8.24 4.32
CA GLY A 61 -1.57 -9.53 3.72
C GLY A 61 -0.34 -10.40 3.59
N ARG A 62 0.72 -9.85 3.02
CA ARG A 62 1.92 -10.63 2.68
C ARG A 62 2.83 -10.87 3.88
N HIS A 63 3.03 -9.84 4.69
CA HIS A 63 4.01 -9.89 5.77
C HIS A 63 3.42 -10.26 7.12
N LEU A 64 2.20 -9.84 7.39
CA LEU A 64 1.59 -10.01 8.71
C LEU A 64 0.49 -11.05 8.73
N SER A 65 0.08 -11.56 7.60
CA SER A 65 -1.01 -12.54 7.47
C SER A 65 -2.32 -12.06 8.10
N GLU A 66 -2.52 -10.75 8.12
CA GLU A 66 -3.78 -10.16 8.59
C GLU A 66 -4.66 -9.91 7.38
N PHE A 67 -5.25 -10.98 6.89
CA PHE A 67 -5.91 -10.97 5.58
C PHE A 67 -7.15 -10.08 5.55
N LYS A 68 -7.91 -10.05 6.63
CA LYS A 68 -9.10 -9.22 6.70
C LYS A 68 -8.74 -7.73 6.58
N THR A 69 -7.71 -7.31 7.32
CA THR A 69 -7.23 -5.94 7.26
C THR A 69 -6.70 -5.61 5.86
N ALA A 70 -5.97 -6.55 5.26
CA ALA A 70 -5.47 -6.36 3.90
C ALA A 70 -6.62 -6.13 2.92
N VAL A 71 -7.68 -6.94 3.01
CA VAL A 71 -8.83 -6.79 2.13
C VAL A 71 -9.48 -5.42 2.33
N GLU A 72 -9.56 -4.94 3.56
CA GLU A 72 -10.15 -3.63 3.84
C GLU A 72 -9.38 -2.51 3.13
N TYR A 73 -8.05 -2.58 3.12
CA TYR A 73 -7.26 -1.59 2.41
C TYR A 73 -7.44 -1.67 0.90
N TYR A 74 -7.49 -2.89 0.35
CA TYR A 74 -7.74 -3.03 -1.08
C TYR A 74 -9.15 -2.60 -1.45
N ASP A 75 -10.13 -2.79 -0.58
CA ASP A 75 -11.47 -2.26 -0.80
C ASP A 75 -11.44 -0.73 -0.93
N ARG A 76 -10.63 -0.07 -0.12
CA ARG A 76 -10.48 1.38 -0.22
C ARG A 76 -9.85 1.79 -1.54
N VAL A 77 -8.85 1.03 -2.01
CA VAL A 77 -8.27 1.29 -3.33
C VAL A 77 -9.34 1.15 -4.41
N LEU A 78 -10.13 0.09 -4.35
CA LEU A 78 -11.14 -0.18 -5.37
C LEU A 78 -12.30 0.82 -5.33
N ALA A 79 -12.57 1.43 -4.18
CA ALA A 79 -13.55 2.49 -4.09
C ALA A 79 -13.09 3.72 -4.87
N LEU A 80 -11.78 3.96 -4.90
CA LEU A 80 -11.19 5.09 -5.61
C LEU A 80 -10.90 4.76 -7.07
N GLU A 81 -10.46 3.53 -7.31
CA GLU A 81 -10.11 3.05 -8.65
C GLU A 81 -10.74 1.67 -8.89
N PRO A 82 -12.01 1.63 -9.31
CA PRO A 82 -12.69 0.33 -9.52
C PRO A 82 -11.99 -0.57 -10.55
N ASP A 83 -11.23 0.02 -11.46
CA ASP A 83 -10.53 -0.73 -12.51
C ASP A 83 -9.13 -1.16 -12.13
N ASN A 84 -8.71 -0.94 -10.87
CA ASN A 84 -7.37 -1.30 -10.44
C ASN A 84 -7.25 -2.82 -10.37
N ALA A 85 -6.59 -3.40 -11.39
CA ALA A 85 -6.44 -4.86 -11.50
C ALA A 85 -5.59 -5.44 -10.38
N TRP A 86 -4.55 -4.71 -9.95
CA TRP A 86 -3.69 -5.15 -8.87
C TRP A 86 -4.47 -5.32 -7.57
N ALA A 87 -5.27 -4.32 -7.24
CA ALA A 87 -6.05 -4.35 -6.01
C ALA A 87 -7.10 -5.45 -6.07
N ARG A 88 -7.74 -5.62 -7.23
CA ARG A 88 -8.75 -6.65 -7.40
C ARG A 88 -8.15 -8.05 -7.23
N ASP A 89 -6.99 -8.28 -7.84
CA ASP A 89 -6.34 -9.58 -7.75
C ASP A 89 -5.83 -9.86 -6.34
N ALA A 90 -5.25 -8.86 -5.68
CA ALA A 90 -4.78 -9.02 -4.31
C ALA A 90 -5.95 -9.28 -3.36
N ARG A 91 -7.04 -8.55 -3.53
CA ARG A 91 -8.23 -8.73 -2.72
C ARG A 91 -8.75 -10.17 -2.86
N ARG A 92 -8.85 -10.65 -4.09
CA ARG A 92 -9.31 -12.01 -4.35
C ARG A 92 -8.41 -13.04 -3.69
N ARG A 93 -7.10 -12.82 -3.77
CA ARG A 93 -6.12 -13.74 -3.17
C ARG A 93 -6.31 -13.84 -1.67
N TYR A 94 -6.44 -12.71 -1.00
CA TYR A 94 -6.53 -12.72 0.46
C TYR A 94 -7.90 -13.13 0.99
N LEU A 95 -8.96 -12.92 0.20
CA LEU A 95 -10.28 -13.41 0.58
C LEU A 95 -10.32 -14.93 0.80
N ARG A 96 -9.44 -15.65 0.11
CA ARG A 96 -9.39 -17.12 0.25
C ARG A 96 -9.02 -17.56 1.66
N TYR A 97 -8.40 -16.70 2.43
CA TYR A 97 -7.92 -17.02 3.78
C TYR A 97 -8.86 -16.52 4.87
N ILE A 98 -9.97 -15.93 4.48
CA ILE A 98 -10.95 -15.42 5.43
C ILE A 98 -12.18 -16.30 5.38
N ASP A 99 -12.64 -16.73 6.57
CA ASP A 99 -13.84 -17.57 6.65
C ASP A 99 -15.14 -16.78 6.57
#